data_decd7d3e78955bd7b2db6ec459cbf2ca
#
_entry.id   decd7d3e78955bd7b2db6ec459cbf2ca
#
_cell.length_a   1.000
_cell.length_b   1.000
_cell.length_c   1.000
_cell.angle_alpha   90.00
_cell.angle_beta   90.00
_cell.angle_gamma   90.00
#
_symmetry.space_group_name_H-M   'P 1'
#
loop_
_entity.id
_entity.type
_entity.pdbx_description
1 polymer ?
#
loop_
_entity_poly.entity_id
_entity_poly.type
_entity_poly.pdbx_seq_one_letter_code
_entity_poly.pdbx_strand_id
1 'polypeptide(L)'
;VKRIISIAAASIVLLVLCALLGDAMTPDWRVAPLTDAADSAKTASQRGKNSSSDRVAVESPDTAIAVRGLHTSQEGRYKVKETHLRIRLTASATVNALLREPVDAAGRRPACLFIHGAGTGKASEVYGDIASAMASAGIVTLVPDKRLDNYTTFQRDYIAMARDYVTSLAVLKGRGDVDVARVGLYAESEGTWIASAMTHDHPDLAFMILTSPPVLPGRRQMAMAASNYMTHIGAPKPMAQNVTKFIGMDFSMLGLRYADFPAERYLDALTMPLLVNYGTEDLSMPIEQGAATLREDAHRAGNDNVTVRYYPANHQMRVGARTSQPGLPLDGHYTHDLENWLNAVTAGASANDWSTPMIAGTQPHQRLAVPKATAPGLIRSLPMLLILLAMAPLCLLVGTLGALVLGLTGRQRRKLGRCGSFGAGVTRLLVANAIAVVTSIAGLLAYLARTVSATLALRSDATALSAGWTALRALAVLSTVALAWLLVRLSENRLARPPEHLRSQDCAPVAAAGFGHRLVFASLALSAAFSLVSLAFWGLFSL
;
A
#
# COMPACT_ATOMS: atom_id res chain seq x y z
N VAL A 1 -33.13 -37.33 12.03
CA VAL A 1 -32.91 -37.05 10.59
C VAL A 1 -33.37 -35.63 10.25
N LYS A 2 -34.66 -35.22 10.45
CA LYS A 2 -35.20 -33.88 10.07
C LYS A 2 -34.35 -32.70 10.60
N ARG A 3 -33.93 -32.75 11.87
CA ARG A 3 -33.08 -31.69 12.48
C ARG A 3 -31.72 -31.56 11.81
N ILE A 4 -31.06 -32.68 11.51
CA ILE A 4 -29.76 -32.67 10.83
C ILE A 4 -29.89 -32.04 9.44
N ILE A 5 -30.95 -32.40 8.72
CA ILE A 5 -31.24 -31.81 7.40
C ILE A 5 -31.48 -30.30 7.52
N SER A 6 -32.27 -29.85 8.52
CA SER A 6 -32.49 -28.42 8.75
C SER A 6 -31.22 -27.65 9.09
N ILE A 7 -30.33 -28.23 9.92
CA ILE A 7 -29.04 -27.60 10.26
C ILE A 7 -28.14 -27.53 9.02
N ALA A 8 -28.06 -28.61 8.25
CA ALA A 8 -27.27 -28.65 7.00
C ALA A 8 -27.78 -27.60 6.01
N ALA A 9 -29.10 -27.54 5.77
CA ALA A 9 -29.70 -26.55 4.87
C ALA A 9 -29.44 -25.12 5.33
N ALA A 10 -29.65 -24.83 6.63
CA ALA A 10 -29.37 -23.50 7.19
C ALA A 10 -27.90 -23.12 7.09
N SER A 11 -26.99 -24.10 7.31
CA SER A 11 -25.53 -23.88 7.16
C SER A 11 -25.16 -23.54 5.74
N ILE A 12 -25.68 -24.28 4.76
CA ILE A 12 -25.44 -23.99 3.33
C ILE A 12 -25.94 -22.59 2.97
N VAL A 13 -27.15 -22.22 3.39
CA VAL A 13 -27.70 -20.87 3.13
C VAL A 13 -26.82 -19.80 3.73
N LEU A 14 -26.36 -19.94 4.99
CA LEU A 14 -25.48 -18.98 5.63
C LEU A 14 -24.11 -18.92 4.95
N LEU A 15 -23.52 -20.05 4.54
CA LEU A 15 -22.26 -20.09 3.80
C LEU A 15 -22.36 -19.34 2.46
N VAL A 16 -23.45 -19.59 1.72
CA VAL A 16 -23.70 -18.88 0.46
C VAL A 16 -23.89 -17.38 0.69
N LEU A 17 -24.67 -17.00 1.71
CA LEU A 17 -24.84 -15.58 2.08
C LEU A 17 -23.51 -14.93 2.47
N CYS A 18 -22.66 -15.60 3.26
CA CYS A 18 -21.35 -15.08 3.60
C CYS A 18 -20.42 -14.96 2.39
N ALA A 19 -20.49 -15.90 1.44
CA ALA A 19 -19.70 -15.83 0.20
C ALA A 19 -20.15 -14.66 -0.67
N LEU A 20 -21.46 -14.51 -0.89
CA LEU A 20 -22.05 -13.39 -1.65
C LEU A 20 -21.74 -12.04 -0.99
N LEU A 21 -21.82 -11.97 0.34
CA LEU A 21 -21.48 -10.77 1.10
C LEU A 21 -20.01 -10.42 0.96
N GLY A 22 -19.11 -11.40 1.05
CA GLY A 22 -17.68 -11.22 0.83
C GLY A 22 -17.35 -10.69 -0.56
N ASP A 23 -18.03 -11.20 -1.58
CA ASP A 23 -17.90 -10.72 -2.96
C ASP A 23 -18.45 -9.30 -3.12
N ALA A 24 -19.62 -9.00 -2.56
CA ALA A 24 -20.20 -7.65 -2.56
C ALA A 24 -19.35 -6.60 -1.83
N MET A 25 -18.55 -7.01 -0.86
CA MET A 25 -17.57 -6.14 -0.16
C MET A 25 -16.26 -5.97 -0.93
N THR A 26 -16.05 -6.69 -2.02
CA THR A 26 -14.86 -6.59 -2.85
C THR A 26 -15.02 -5.43 -3.85
N PRO A 27 -13.99 -4.62 -4.11
CA PRO A 27 -14.04 -3.58 -5.13
C PRO A 27 -14.12 -4.19 -6.54
N ASP A 28 -14.59 -3.42 -7.51
CA ASP A 28 -14.75 -3.86 -8.91
C ASP A 28 -13.41 -4.14 -9.62
N TRP A 29 -12.29 -3.86 -8.98
CA TRP A 29 -10.96 -4.20 -9.48
C TRP A 29 -10.47 -5.52 -8.86
N ARG A 30 -9.77 -6.27 -9.66
CA ARG A 30 -8.94 -7.39 -9.18
C ARG A 30 -7.51 -7.05 -9.53
N VAL A 31 -6.59 -7.25 -8.60
CA VAL A 31 -5.18 -7.14 -8.92
C VAL A 31 -4.89 -8.17 -10.00
N ALA A 32 -4.76 -7.69 -11.22
CA ALA A 32 -4.54 -8.51 -12.39
C ALA A 32 -3.04 -8.53 -12.72
N PRO A 33 -2.53 -9.60 -13.34
CA PRO A 33 -1.24 -9.57 -14.01
C PRO A 33 -1.20 -8.40 -15.01
N LEU A 34 -0.06 -7.76 -15.14
CA LEU A 34 0.16 -6.82 -16.22
C LEU A 34 0.13 -7.60 -17.53
N THR A 35 -0.79 -7.24 -18.43
CA THR A 35 -1.00 -7.97 -19.69
C THR A 35 -0.05 -7.49 -20.77
N ASP A 36 0.40 -8.41 -21.63
CA ASP A 36 1.16 -8.08 -22.81
C ASP A 36 0.26 -7.42 -23.89
N ALA A 37 0.84 -6.57 -24.73
CA ALA A 37 0.12 -5.85 -25.79
C ALA A 37 -0.70 -6.76 -26.72
N ALA A 38 -0.24 -7.98 -26.97
CA ALA A 38 -0.92 -8.96 -27.82
C ALA A 38 -2.24 -9.47 -27.22
N ASP A 39 -2.35 -9.57 -25.88
CA ASP A 39 -3.59 -9.98 -25.21
C ASP A 39 -4.55 -8.82 -25.02
N SER A 40 -4.03 -7.59 -24.93
CA SER A 40 -4.85 -6.36 -24.88
C SER A 40 -5.58 -6.11 -26.19
N ALA A 41 -4.98 -6.43 -27.35
CA ALA A 41 -5.62 -6.29 -28.65
C ALA A 41 -6.82 -7.22 -28.85
N LYS A 42 -6.81 -8.42 -28.27
CA LYS A 42 -7.93 -9.38 -28.32
C LYS A 42 -9.12 -8.95 -27.45
N THR A 43 -8.83 -8.24 -26.36
CA THR A 43 -9.84 -7.70 -25.42
C THR A 43 -10.31 -6.30 -25.82
N ALA A 44 -9.53 -5.53 -26.55
CA ALA A 44 -9.84 -4.17 -27.01
C ALA A 44 -10.90 -4.14 -28.12
N SER A 45 -11.19 -5.27 -28.78
CA SER A 45 -12.33 -5.39 -29.68
C SER A 45 -13.70 -5.14 -28.99
N GLN A 46 -13.72 -5.12 -27.65
CA GLN A 46 -14.93 -4.85 -26.84
C GLN A 46 -14.83 -3.58 -25.97
N ARG A 47 -13.70 -2.87 -25.91
CA ARG A 47 -13.53 -1.62 -25.15
C ARG A 47 -12.72 -0.61 -25.95
N GLY A 48 -13.26 0.58 -26.09
CA GLY A 48 -12.78 1.68 -26.94
C GLY A 48 -11.27 1.91 -26.93
N LYS A 49 -10.80 2.36 -28.08
CA LYS A 49 -9.45 2.73 -28.48
C LYS A 49 -8.72 3.61 -27.46
N ASN A 50 -7.97 3.05 -26.52
CA ASN A 50 -6.84 3.67 -25.80
C ASN A 50 -6.32 2.66 -24.76
N SER A 51 -5.62 1.63 -25.21
CA SER A 51 -4.72 0.86 -24.36
C SER A 51 -3.39 0.77 -25.07
N SER A 52 -2.52 1.73 -24.78
CA SER A 52 -1.09 1.54 -24.96
C SER A 52 -0.68 0.31 -24.14
N SER A 53 0.21 -0.51 -24.67
CA SER A 53 0.81 -1.62 -23.95
C SER A 53 1.49 -1.07 -22.69
N ASP A 54 1.02 -1.47 -21.51
CA ASP A 54 1.66 -1.08 -20.25
C ASP A 54 3.06 -1.71 -20.06
N ARG A 55 3.44 -2.64 -20.96
CA ARG A 55 4.76 -3.28 -20.98
C ARG A 55 5.78 -2.40 -21.65
N VAL A 56 6.98 -2.35 -21.08
CA VAL A 56 8.12 -1.61 -21.60
C VAL A 56 9.11 -2.59 -22.26
N ALA A 57 9.39 -2.38 -23.54
CA ALA A 57 10.45 -3.09 -24.24
C ALA A 57 11.78 -2.36 -24.01
N VAL A 58 12.78 -3.08 -23.52
CA VAL A 58 14.16 -2.59 -23.37
C VAL A 58 14.88 -2.82 -24.69
N GLU A 59 15.53 -1.77 -25.21
CA GLU A 59 16.20 -1.79 -26.52
C GLU A 59 17.64 -2.30 -26.44
N SER A 60 18.26 -2.21 -25.24
CA SER A 60 19.62 -2.72 -24.95
C SER A 60 19.72 -3.17 -23.49
N PRO A 61 20.44 -4.25 -23.18
CA PRO A 61 20.74 -4.63 -21.81
C PRO A 61 21.78 -3.72 -21.13
N ASP A 62 22.52 -2.94 -21.92
CA ASP A 62 23.54 -2.01 -21.43
C ASP A 62 22.88 -0.68 -21.01
N THR A 63 23.12 -0.26 -19.76
CA THR A 63 22.58 0.98 -19.20
C THR A 63 23.36 2.23 -19.61
N ALA A 64 24.53 2.07 -20.25
CA ALA A 64 25.41 3.18 -20.62
C ALA A 64 24.64 4.31 -21.33
N ILE A 65 25.02 5.54 -20.99
CA ILE A 65 24.43 6.76 -21.58
C ILE A 65 25.53 7.54 -22.28
N ALA A 66 25.35 7.79 -23.57
CA ALA A 66 26.30 8.53 -24.38
C ALA A 66 25.61 9.38 -25.46
N VAL A 67 26.25 10.48 -25.79
CA VAL A 67 25.88 11.38 -26.87
C VAL A 67 26.96 11.35 -27.93
N ARG A 68 26.59 11.37 -29.19
CA ARG A 68 27.53 11.30 -30.31
C ARG A 68 28.49 12.49 -30.32
N GLY A 69 29.79 12.21 -30.21
CA GLY A 69 30.83 13.24 -30.27
C GLY A 69 30.98 14.08 -29.00
N LEU A 70 30.26 13.78 -27.93
CA LEU A 70 30.38 14.47 -26.66
C LEU A 70 31.12 13.59 -25.64
N HIS A 71 32.21 14.13 -25.09
CA HIS A 71 32.90 13.52 -23.95
C HIS A 71 32.48 14.19 -22.65
N THR A 72 31.78 13.46 -21.80
CA THR A 72 31.33 13.95 -20.50
C THR A 72 32.42 13.79 -19.45
N SER A 73 32.40 14.65 -18.43
CA SER A 73 33.27 14.51 -17.26
C SER A 73 32.85 13.29 -16.45
N GLN A 74 33.81 12.51 -15.99
CA GLN A 74 33.60 11.25 -15.29
C GLN A 74 33.87 11.38 -13.79
N GLU A 75 33.29 10.46 -13.02
CA GLU A 75 33.56 10.27 -11.60
C GLU A 75 35.06 10.17 -11.32
N GLY A 76 35.50 10.78 -10.23
CA GLY A 76 36.90 10.81 -9.81
C GLY A 76 37.77 11.87 -10.51
N ARG A 77 37.24 12.64 -11.47
CA ARG A 77 37.99 13.71 -12.15
C ARG A 77 38.37 14.86 -11.23
N TYR A 78 37.49 15.23 -10.31
CA TYR A 78 37.68 16.32 -9.38
C TYR A 78 37.72 15.82 -7.93
N LYS A 79 38.56 16.42 -7.09
CA LYS A 79 38.43 16.28 -5.65
C LYS A 79 37.15 16.97 -5.20
N VAL A 80 36.50 16.42 -4.19
CA VAL A 80 35.23 16.95 -3.67
C VAL A 80 35.46 17.67 -2.36
N LYS A 81 35.02 18.91 -2.27
CA LYS A 81 34.92 19.67 -1.03
C LYS A 81 33.52 19.56 -0.48
N GLU A 82 33.36 19.05 0.74
CA GLU A 82 32.08 19.02 1.45
C GLU A 82 31.98 20.20 2.41
N THR A 83 30.85 20.89 2.39
CA THR A 83 30.56 22.04 3.26
C THR A 83 29.19 21.83 3.93
N HIS A 84 29.18 21.94 5.26
CA HIS A 84 27.96 21.91 6.04
C HIS A 84 27.28 23.28 6.02
N LEU A 85 26.02 23.32 5.61
CA LEU A 85 25.19 24.52 5.55
C LEU A 85 24.02 24.41 6.52
N ARG A 86 23.50 25.57 6.89
CA ARG A 86 22.21 25.70 7.57
C ARG A 86 21.28 26.54 6.70
N ILE A 87 20.14 25.98 6.32
CA ILE A 87 19.16 26.62 5.44
C ILE A 87 17.94 26.98 6.28
N ARG A 88 17.60 28.26 6.31
CA ARG A 88 16.40 28.76 6.97
C ARG A 88 15.22 28.62 6.01
N LEU A 89 14.34 27.65 6.26
CA LEU A 89 13.18 27.35 5.43
C LEU A 89 12.02 28.32 5.70
N THR A 90 11.79 28.62 6.99
CA THR A 90 10.75 29.54 7.46
C THR A 90 11.29 30.42 8.60
N ALA A 91 10.47 31.29 9.16
CA ALA A 91 10.85 32.07 10.34
C ALA A 91 11.24 31.18 11.54
N SER A 92 10.64 30.00 11.67
CA SER A 92 10.82 29.07 12.80
C SER A 92 11.56 27.77 12.45
N ALA A 93 11.74 27.44 11.17
CA ALA A 93 12.34 26.18 10.74
C ALA A 93 13.67 26.40 10.02
N THR A 94 14.70 25.69 10.48
CA THR A 94 16.03 25.64 9.87
C THR A 94 16.45 24.19 9.74
N VAL A 95 17.01 23.80 8.60
CA VAL A 95 17.53 22.46 8.34
C VAL A 95 19.03 22.52 8.06
N ASN A 96 19.74 21.41 8.29
CA ASN A 96 21.11 21.27 7.83
C ASN A 96 21.11 20.84 6.37
N ALA A 97 22.22 21.05 5.69
CA ALA A 97 22.45 20.58 4.33
C ALA A 97 23.92 20.28 4.10
N LEU A 98 24.20 19.34 3.20
CA LEU A 98 25.54 19.03 2.72
C LEU A 98 25.67 19.54 1.27
N LEU A 99 26.55 20.50 1.09
CA LEU A 99 26.97 21.00 -0.22
C LEU A 99 28.28 20.32 -0.60
N ARG A 100 28.33 19.73 -1.80
CA ARG A 100 29.55 19.16 -2.36
C ARG A 100 29.92 19.86 -3.65
N GLU A 101 31.12 20.34 -3.70
CA GLU A 101 31.66 21.17 -4.79
C GLU A 101 32.92 20.52 -5.39
N PRO A 102 33.03 20.46 -6.74
CA PRO A 102 34.28 20.02 -7.38
C PRO A 102 35.40 21.06 -7.17
N VAL A 103 36.52 20.63 -6.61
CA VAL A 103 37.67 21.49 -6.37
C VAL A 103 38.39 21.76 -7.68
N ASP A 104 38.82 23.01 -7.89
CA ASP A 104 39.60 23.46 -9.04
C ASP A 104 38.89 23.26 -10.41
N ALA A 105 37.60 23.10 -10.40
CA ALA A 105 36.81 23.02 -11.62
C ALA A 105 36.62 24.44 -12.22
N ALA A 106 36.96 24.60 -13.48
CA ALA A 106 36.88 25.88 -14.17
C ALA A 106 35.44 26.30 -14.49
N GLY A 107 35.13 27.59 -14.32
CA GLY A 107 33.85 28.19 -14.71
C GLY A 107 32.69 27.81 -13.79
N ARG A 108 31.47 28.30 -14.14
CA ARG A 108 30.25 27.93 -13.45
C ARG A 108 29.82 26.52 -13.83
N ARG A 109 29.37 25.75 -12.86
CA ARG A 109 29.08 24.32 -12.95
C ARG A 109 27.58 24.04 -12.98
N PRO A 110 27.13 22.94 -13.62
CA PRO A 110 25.80 22.43 -13.41
C PRO A 110 25.60 22.04 -11.95
N ALA A 111 24.35 22.10 -11.47
CA ALA A 111 24.07 21.76 -10.08
C ALA A 111 22.79 20.92 -9.92
N CYS A 112 22.76 20.10 -8.88
CA CYS A 112 21.68 19.19 -8.58
C CYS A 112 21.23 19.30 -7.12
N LEU A 113 19.94 19.57 -6.89
CA LEU A 113 19.31 19.52 -5.59
C LEU A 113 18.71 18.14 -5.36
N PHE A 114 18.99 17.53 -4.21
CA PHE A 114 18.43 16.23 -3.83
C PHE A 114 17.16 16.35 -3.00
N ILE A 115 16.17 15.55 -3.31
CA ILE A 115 14.87 15.50 -2.64
C ILE A 115 14.65 14.10 -2.05
N HIS A 116 14.46 14.04 -0.74
CA HIS A 116 14.34 12.80 0.02
C HIS A 116 13.05 12.04 -0.26
N GLY A 117 13.16 10.70 -0.35
CA GLY A 117 12.05 9.76 -0.30
C GLY A 117 11.43 9.61 1.09
N ALA A 118 10.48 8.70 1.23
CA ALA A 118 9.90 8.32 2.51
C ALA A 118 10.93 7.55 3.36
N GLY A 119 10.88 7.76 4.68
CA GLY A 119 11.77 7.07 5.62
C GLY A 119 13.21 7.61 5.67
N THR A 120 13.57 8.55 4.80
CA THR A 120 14.86 9.25 4.81
C THR A 120 14.66 10.73 5.14
N GLY A 121 15.62 11.37 5.74
CA GLY A 121 15.46 12.76 6.15
C GLY A 121 16.72 13.51 6.49
N LYS A 122 17.86 12.85 6.67
CA LYS A 122 19.12 13.52 7.00
C LYS A 122 20.14 13.37 5.89
N ALA A 123 20.71 14.49 5.46
CA ALA A 123 21.74 14.55 4.44
C ALA A 123 22.99 13.72 4.78
N SER A 124 23.29 13.58 6.09
CA SER A 124 24.43 12.79 6.57
C SER A 124 24.22 11.28 6.52
N GLU A 125 22.99 10.82 6.31
CA GLU A 125 22.63 9.40 6.36
C GLU A 125 22.34 8.80 4.97
N VAL A 126 22.02 9.66 3.97
CA VAL A 126 21.61 9.21 2.63
C VAL A 126 22.23 10.05 1.52
N TYR A 127 22.31 9.48 0.33
CA TYR A 127 22.82 10.08 -0.92
C TYR A 127 24.29 10.50 -0.90
N GLY A 128 25.03 10.21 0.17
CA GLY A 128 26.43 10.65 0.29
C GLY A 128 27.32 10.10 -0.84
N ASP A 129 27.14 8.85 -1.22
CA ASP A 129 27.81 8.19 -2.32
C ASP A 129 27.43 8.80 -3.68
N ILE A 130 26.14 8.89 -3.99
CA ILE A 130 25.62 9.44 -5.25
C ILE A 130 26.05 10.92 -5.41
N ALA A 131 25.82 11.73 -4.38
CA ALA A 131 26.13 13.15 -4.41
C ALA A 131 27.63 13.42 -4.53
N SER A 132 28.48 12.58 -3.88
CA SER A 132 29.94 12.68 -4.00
C SER A 132 30.44 12.25 -5.37
N ALA A 133 29.90 11.17 -5.94
CA ALA A 133 30.21 10.72 -7.28
C ALA A 133 29.91 11.84 -8.30
N MET A 134 28.69 12.38 -8.28
CA MET A 134 28.29 13.49 -9.16
C MET A 134 29.19 14.73 -8.95
N ALA A 135 29.56 15.06 -7.73
CA ALA A 135 30.45 16.18 -7.46
C ALA A 135 31.86 15.93 -8.02
N SER A 136 32.38 14.70 -7.93
CA SER A 136 33.66 14.32 -8.49
C SER A 136 33.67 14.33 -10.03
N ALA A 137 32.48 14.23 -10.67
CA ALA A 137 32.29 14.41 -12.10
C ALA A 137 32.06 15.88 -12.52
N GLY A 138 32.11 16.82 -11.58
CA GLY A 138 32.05 18.25 -11.88
C GLY A 138 30.69 18.90 -11.69
N ILE A 139 29.77 18.29 -10.95
CA ILE A 139 28.40 18.76 -10.71
C ILE A 139 28.33 19.21 -9.24
N VAL A 140 27.89 20.45 -8.98
CA VAL A 140 27.65 20.89 -7.59
C VAL A 140 26.39 20.20 -7.06
N THR A 141 26.48 19.56 -5.90
CA THR A 141 25.32 18.85 -5.31
C THR A 141 24.94 19.43 -3.96
N LEU A 142 23.64 19.60 -3.72
CA LEU A 142 23.09 20.04 -2.44
C LEU A 142 22.10 19.00 -1.94
N VAL A 143 22.40 18.42 -0.78
CA VAL A 143 21.50 17.50 -0.06
C VAL A 143 21.04 18.19 1.21
N PRO A 144 19.85 18.82 1.25
CA PRO A 144 19.29 19.38 2.48
C PRO A 144 18.64 18.28 3.32
N ASP A 145 18.61 18.45 4.65
CA ASP A 145 17.76 17.64 5.50
C ASP A 145 16.28 17.91 5.16
N LYS A 146 15.46 16.86 5.20
CA LYS A 146 14.00 16.98 5.13
C LYS A 146 13.51 17.63 6.42
N ARG A 147 12.59 18.57 6.33
CA ARG A 147 11.88 19.10 7.48
C ARG A 147 10.97 18.02 8.07
N LEU A 148 11.13 17.68 9.36
CA LEU A 148 10.43 16.58 10.02
C LEU A 148 9.40 17.02 11.08
N ASP A 149 9.35 18.30 11.47
CA ASP A 149 8.38 18.82 12.44
C ASP A 149 6.92 18.80 11.92
N ASN A 150 6.75 18.80 10.60
CA ASN A 150 5.47 18.71 9.90
C ASN A 150 5.31 17.42 9.08
N TYR A 151 6.18 16.44 9.30
CA TYR A 151 6.21 15.16 8.57
C TYR A 151 6.08 13.97 9.52
N THR A 152 4.96 13.26 9.45
CA THR A 152 4.70 12.07 10.24
C THR A 152 4.11 10.94 9.36
N THR A 153 3.95 9.76 9.93
CA THR A 153 3.24 8.66 9.24
C THR A 153 1.79 9.02 8.90
N PHE A 154 1.16 9.90 9.68
CA PHE A 154 -0.26 10.25 9.50
C PHE A 154 -0.47 11.60 8.80
N GLN A 155 0.56 12.42 8.70
CA GLN A 155 0.45 13.77 8.13
C GLN A 155 1.65 14.06 7.23
N ARG A 156 1.38 14.34 5.97
CA ARG A 156 2.36 14.79 4.96
C ARG A 156 1.70 15.80 4.05
N ASP A 157 2.37 16.91 3.85
CA ASP A 157 1.94 17.96 2.91
C ASP A 157 3.03 18.16 1.86
N TYR A 158 2.87 17.51 0.70
CA TYR A 158 3.86 17.55 -0.37
C TYR A 158 4.01 18.96 -0.98
N ILE A 159 2.96 19.78 -0.94
CA ILE A 159 3.03 21.16 -1.42
C ILE A 159 3.84 22.03 -0.46
N ALA A 160 3.63 21.87 0.86
CA ALA A 160 4.46 22.57 1.85
C ALA A 160 5.93 22.12 1.76
N MET A 161 6.17 20.81 1.57
CA MET A 161 7.50 20.25 1.37
C MET A 161 8.15 20.78 0.08
N ALA A 162 7.41 20.91 -1.01
CA ALA A 162 7.90 21.51 -2.25
C ALA A 162 8.40 22.94 -2.01
N ARG A 163 7.68 23.77 -1.24
CA ARG A 163 8.10 25.14 -0.87
C ARG A 163 9.40 25.15 -0.05
N ASP A 164 9.55 24.19 0.88
CA ASP A 164 10.79 24.05 1.67
C ASP A 164 11.99 23.72 0.75
N TYR A 165 11.81 22.82 -0.24
CA TYR A 165 12.84 22.51 -1.22
C TYR A 165 13.10 23.65 -2.22
N VAL A 166 12.11 24.44 -2.58
CA VAL A 166 12.29 25.66 -3.39
C VAL A 166 13.21 26.65 -2.67
N THR A 167 13.08 26.79 -1.35
CA THR A 167 14.00 27.60 -0.54
C THR A 167 15.44 27.06 -0.61
N SER A 168 15.61 25.76 -0.55
CA SER A 168 16.93 25.10 -0.71
C SER A 168 17.48 25.27 -2.14
N LEU A 169 16.62 25.21 -3.15
CA LEU A 169 16.98 25.44 -4.55
C LEU A 169 17.50 26.87 -4.75
N ALA A 170 16.87 27.85 -4.11
CA ALA A 170 17.33 29.25 -4.17
C ALA A 170 18.72 29.43 -3.55
N VAL A 171 19.03 28.70 -2.45
CA VAL A 171 20.38 28.69 -1.87
C VAL A 171 21.41 28.12 -2.85
N LEU A 172 21.05 27.01 -3.54
CA LEU A 172 21.94 26.41 -4.54
C LEU A 172 22.16 27.33 -5.75
N LYS A 173 21.10 27.92 -6.30
CA LYS A 173 21.15 28.89 -7.41
C LYS A 173 21.93 30.17 -7.05
N GLY A 174 21.98 30.54 -5.76
CA GLY A 174 22.72 31.70 -5.26
C GLY A 174 24.25 31.49 -5.14
N ARG A 175 24.77 30.28 -5.39
CA ARG A 175 26.20 30.01 -5.34
C ARG A 175 26.92 30.65 -6.53
N GLY A 176 28.07 31.26 -6.28
CA GLY A 176 28.86 31.94 -7.32
C GLY A 176 29.47 31.00 -8.37
N ASP A 177 29.69 29.76 -8.01
CA ASP A 177 30.27 28.68 -8.82
C ASP A 177 29.18 27.86 -9.59
N VAL A 178 27.88 28.13 -9.36
CA VAL A 178 26.76 27.47 -10.03
C VAL A 178 26.29 28.24 -11.25
N ASP A 179 26.05 27.54 -12.34
CA ASP A 179 25.35 28.06 -13.51
C ASP A 179 23.84 27.91 -13.30
N VAL A 180 23.16 29.00 -13.07
CA VAL A 180 21.71 29.02 -12.77
C VAL A 180 20.86 28.39 -13.88
N ALA A 181 21.31 28.47 -15.15
CA ALA A 181 20.62 27.87 -16.28
C ALA A 181 20.81 26.33 -16.36
N ARG A 182 21.68 25.76 -15.55
CA ARG A 182 22.00 24.33 -15.55
C ARG A 182 21.74 23.67 -14.18
N VAL A 183 20.69 24.13 -13.50
CA VAL A 183 20.26 23.59 -12.20
C VAL A 183 19.04 22.72 -12.36
N GLY A 184 19.08 21.52 -11.79
CA GLY A 184 17.97 20.58 -11.78
C GLY A 184 17.84 19.80 -10.48
N LEU A 185 17.03 18.75 -10.52
CA LEU A 185 16.63 17.97 -9.36
C LEU A 185 17.04 16.51 -9.50
N TYR A 186 17.40 15.89 -8.37
CA TYR A 186 17.38 14.46 -8.14
C TYR A 186 16.32 14.14 -7.09
N ALA A 187 15.37 13.28 -7.38
CA ALA A 187 14.32 12.92 -6.47
C ALA A 187 14.11 11.41 -6.42
N GLU A 188 14.00 10.86 -5.21
CA GLU A 188 13.80 9.43 -4.98
C GLU A 188 12.42 9.16 -4.38
N SER A 189 11.71 8.14 -4.92
CA SER A 189 10.48 7.62 -4.31
C SER A 189 9.43 8.72 -4.06
N GLU A 190 8.95 8.88 -2.83
CA GLU A 190 8.04 9.96 -2.40
C GLU A 190 8.55 11.37 -2.81
N GLY A 191 9.85 11.56 -2.84
CA GLY A 191 10.47 12.81 -3.26
C GLY A 191 10.12 13.21 -4.69
N THR A 192 9.76 12.27 -5.53
CA THR A 192 9.37 12.55 -6.93
C THR A 192 8.01 13.25 -7.02
N TRP A 193 7.07 13.00 -6.09
CA TRP A 193 5.83 13.79 -5.99
C TRP A 193 6.10 15.24 -5.58
N ILE A 194 7.09 15.44 -4.68
CA ILE A 194 7.53 16.77 -4.25
C ILE A 194 8.19 17.50 -5.44
N ALA A 195 9.07 16.80 -6.16
CA ALA A 195 9.73 17.35 -7.35
C ALA A 195 8.72 17.75 -8.43
N SER A 196 7.73 16.90 -8.72
CA SER A 196 6.67 17.21 -9.69
C SER A 196 5.84 18.43 -9.26
N ALA A 197 5.54 18.59 -7.97
CA ALA A 197 4.87 19.79 -7.46
C ALA A 197 5.74 21.05 -7.59
N MET A 198 7.07 20.92 -7.43
CA MET A 198 8.01 22.04 -7.63
C MET A 198 8.06 22.49 -9.10
N THR A 199 8.05 21.55 -10.06
CA THR A 199 8.15 21.88 -11.49
C THR A 199 6.96 22.66 -12.01
N HIS A 200 5.77 22.43 -11.45
CA HIS A 200 4.57 23.18 -11.81
C HIS A 200 4.75 24.71 -11.55
N ASP A 201 5.41 25.07 -10.45
CA ASP A 201 5.66 26.46 -10.07
C ASP A 201 7.02 26.98 -10.57
N HIS A 202 7.94 26.08 -10.97
CA HIS A 202 9.31 26.38 -11.40
C HIS A 202 9.67 25.63 -12.69
N PRO A 203 9.12 26.03 -13.85
CA PRO A 203 9.38 25.40 -15.14
C PRO A 203 10.81 25.68 -15.69
N ASP A 204 11.60 26.51 -15.00
CA ASP A 204 12.97 26.92 -15.34
C ASP A 204 14.04 25.91 -14.88
N LEU A 205 13.65 24.71 -14.47
CA LEU A 205 14.58 23.63 -14.14
C LEU A 205 15.19 23.06 -15.41
N ALA A 206 16.52 22.89 -15.42
CA ALA A 206 17.25 22.41 -16.59
C ALA A 206 17.06 20.91 -16.84
N PHE A 207 16.78 20.13 -15.81
CA PHE A 207 16.60 18.68 -15.87
C PHE A 207 15.92 18.13 -14.61
N MET A 208 15.43 16.89 -14.70
CA MET A 208 14.96 16.15 -13.52
C MET A 208 15.38 14.68 -13.60
N ILE A 209 15.95 14.16 -12.51
CA ILE A 209 16.28 12.76 -12.32
C ILE A 209 15.28 12.18 -11.32
N LEU A 210 14.52 11.17 -11.74
CA LEU A 210 13.50 10.49 -10.94
C LEU A 210 13.93 9.05 -10.70
N THR A 211 14.20 8.71 -9.45
CA THR A 211 14.59 7.35 -9.05
C THR A 211 13.45 6.68 -8.31
N SER A 212 13.03 5.52 -8.80
CA SER A 212 11.87 4.75 -8.31
C SER A 212 10.62 5.61 -8.12
N PRO A 213 10.21 6.39 -9.14
CA PRO A 213 9.10 7.33 -9.02
C PRO A 213 7.75 6.63 -8.88
N PRO A 214 6.95 6.96 -7.84
CA PRO A 214 5.53 6.69 -7.81
C PRO A 214 4.80 7.73 -8.66
N VAL A 215 4.13 7.30 -9.70
CA VAL A 215 3.45 8.21 -10.65
C VAL A 215 1.93 8.26 -10.44
N LEU A 216 1.40 7.37 -9.60
CA LEU A 216 -0.03 7.21 -9.35
C LEU A 216 -0.35 7.58 -7.89
N PRO A 217 -1.62 7.85 -7.55
CA PRO A 217 -2.01 8.11 -6.17
C PRO A 217 -1.53 7.00 -5.23
N GLY A 218 -0.95 7.37 -4.09
CA GLY A 218 -0.25 6.48 -3.18
C GLY A 218 -1.09 5.28 -2.72
N ARG A 219 -2.38 5.48 -2.49
CA ARG A 219 -3.30 4.40 -2.09
C ARG A 219 -3.38 3.29 -3.14
N ARG A 220 -3.48 3.63 -4.41
CA ARG A 220 -3.55 2.67 -5.53
C ARG A 220 -2.23 1.92 -5.67
N GLN A 221 -1.13 2.64 -5.59
CA GLN A 221 0.20 2.05 -5.65
C GLN A 221 0.49 1.15 -4.45
N MET A 222 0.16 1.58 -3.22
CA MET A 222 0.32 0.75 -2.01
C MET A 222 -0.51 -0.54 -2.09
N ALA A 223 -1.69 -0.50 -2.72
CA ALA A 223 -2.49 -1.69 -2.97
C ALA A 223 -1.79 -2.69 -3.89
N MET A 224 -1.16 -2.22 -4.98
CA MET A 224 -0.32 -3.05 -5.85
C MET A 224 0.89 -3.59 -5.09
N ALA A 225 1.63 -2.73 -4.40
CA ALA A 225 2.80 -3.10 -3.62
C ALA A 225 2.48 -4.20 -2.59
N ALA A 226 1.40 -4.04 -1.83
CA ALA A 226 0.95 -5.05 -0.88
C ALA A 226 0.66 -6.40 -1.55
N SER A 227 0.04 -6.40 -2.72
CA SER A 227 -0.19 -7.63 -3.50
C SER A 227 1.11 -8.28 -3.96
N ASN A 228 2.09 -7.48 -4.41
CA ASN A 228 3.41 -7.99 -4.80
C ASN A 228 4.13 -8.62 -3.60
N TYR A 229 4.15 -7.93 -2.46
CA TYR A 229 4.75 -8.45 -1.23
C TYR A 229 4.05 -9.73 -0.75
N MET A 230 2.71 -9.75 -0.72
CA MET A 230 1.94 -10.94 -0.34
C MET A 230 2.23 -12.13 -1.26
N THR A 231 2.30 -11.88 -2.57
CA THR A 231 2.65 -12.92 -3.56
C THR A 231 4.08 -13.42 -3.35
N HIS A 232 5.01 -12.51 -3.08
CA HIS A 232 6.41 -12.86 -2.86
C HIS A 232 6.62 -13.77 -1.64
N ILE A 233 5.92 -13.50 -0.53
CA ILE A 233 6.00 -14.34 0.68
C ILE A 233 5.20 -15.65 0.57
N GLY A 234 4.47 -15.86 -0.53
CA GLY A 234 3.65 -17.05 -0.75
C GLY A 234 2.32 -17.05 -0.01
N ALA A 235 1.76 -15.88 0.27
CA ALA A 235 0.43 -15.77 0.87
C ALA A 235 -0.65 -16.34 -0.07
N PRO A 236 -1.70 -16.99 0.48
CA PRO A 236 -2.83 -17.47 -0.31
C PRO A 236 -3.47 -16.33 -1.13
N LYS A 237 -3.83 -16.61 -2.38
CA LYS A 237 -4.41 -15.62 -3.30
C LYS A 237 -5.59 -14.83 -2.71
N PRO A 238 -6.59 -15.44 -2.03
CA PRO A 238 -7.67 -14.69 -1.40
C PRO A 238 -7.17 -13.73 -0.33
N MET A 239 -6.15 -14.12 0.44
CA MET A 239 -5.54 -13.26 1.46
C MET A 239 -4.85 -12.05 0.83
N ALA A 240 -4.03 -12.25 -0.20
CA ALA A 240 -3.37 -11.17 -0.93
C ALA A 240 -4.38 -10.14 -1.44
N GLN A 241 -5.48 -10.60 -2.03
CA GLN A 241 -6.56 -9.73 -2.53
C GLN A 241 -7.27 -8.94 -1.42
N ASN A 242 -7.51 -9.56 -0.26
CA ASN A 242 -8.26 -8.91 0.83
C ASN A 242 -7.40 -7.95 1.66
N VAL A 243 -6.10 -8.20 1.81
CA VAL A 243 -5.16 -7.20 2.36
C VAL A 243 -5.10 -5.97 1.47
N THR A 244 -5.02 -6.18 0.17
CA THR A 244 -5.03 -5.10 -0.83
C THR A 244 -6.30 -4.26 -0.74
N LYS A 245 -7.46 -4.90 -0.61
CA LYS A 245 -8.76 -4.25 -0.40
C LYS A 245 -8.76 -3.36 0.86
N PHE A 246 -8.18 -3.84 1.97
CA PHE A 246 -8.07 -3.09 3.20
C PHE A 246 -7.13 -1.89 3.04
N ILE A 247 -5.92 -2.08 2.50
CA ILE A 247 -4.93 -1.02 2.29
C ILE A 247 -5.47 0.07 1.35
N GLY A 248 -6.29 -0.30 0.36
CA GLY A 248 -6.95 0.63 -0.54
C GLY A 248 -8.10 1.45 0.06
N MET A 249 -8.49 1.23 1.32
CA MET A 249 -9.55 2.03 1.97
C MET A 249 -9.12 3.48 2.21
N ASP A 250 -10.10 4.35 2.40
CA ASP A 250 -9.87 5.74 2.79
C ASP A 250 -9.53 5.85 4.27
N PHE A 251 -8.27 6.17 4.56
CA PHE A 251 -7.76 6.42 5.91
C PHE A 251 -7.64 7.92 6.24
N SER A 252 -8.28 8.80 5.49
CA SER A 252 -8.19 10.27 5.67
C SER A 252 -8.63 10.73 7.06
N MET A 253 -9.57 10.02 7.69
CA MET A 253 -9.98 10.27 9.08
C MET A 253 -8.85 10.06 10.11
N LEU A 254 -7.85 9.25 9.79
CA LEU A 254 -6.65 9.04 10.60
C LEU A 254 -5.50 9.96 10.19
N GLY A 255 -5.74 10.91 9.26
CA GLY A 255 -4.74 11.84 8.79
C GLY A 255 -4.02 11.45 7.49
N LEU A 256 -4.21 10.23 6.95
CA LEU A 256 -3.51 9.76 5.75
C LEU A 256 -4.11 10.35 4.43
N ARG A 257 -4.43 11.64 4.42
CA ARG A 257 -4.97 12.32 3.22
C ARG A 257 -3.95 12.35 2.06
N TYR A 258 -2.67 12.36 2.39
CA TYR A 258 -1.58 12.35 1.41
C TYR A 258 -1.56 11.08 0.54
N ALA A 259 -2.18 9.99 0.99
CA ALA A 259 -2.30 8.76 0.19
C ALA A 259 -3.11 8.95 -1.10
N ASP A 260 -3.93 10.00 -1.17
CA ASP A 260 -4.70 10.42 -2.35
C ASP A 260 -4.14 11.68 -3.01
N PHE A 261 -2.86 12.00 -2.77
CA PHE A 261 -2.21 13.12 -3.45
C PHE A 261 -2.36 12.96 -4.98
N PRO A 262 -2.90 13.98 -5.66
CA PRO A 262 -3.21 13.90 -7.08
C PRO A 262 -1.96 14.12 -7.93
N ALA A 263 -0.99 13.20 -7.83
CA ALA A 263 0.30 13.30 -8.51
C ALA A 263 0.16 13.54 -10.02
N GLU A 264 -0.84 12.90 -10.65
CA GLU A 264 -1.13 13.03 -12.08
C GLU A 264 -1.32 14.49 -12.54
N ARG A 265 -1.78 15.39 -11.64
CA ARG A 265 -1.97 16.82 -11.96
C ARG A 265 -0.69 17.62 -12.17
N TYR A 266 0.44 17.10 -11.71
CA TYR A 266 1.73 17.77 -11.76
C TYR A 266 2.64 17.19 -12.85
N LEU A 267 2.19 16.14 -13.56
CA LEU A 267 2.97 15.50 -14.61
C LEU A 267 2.88 16.23 -15.96
N ASP A 268 1.92 17.13 -16.13
CA ASP A 268 1.78 18.01 -17.33
C ASP A 268 2.83 19.11 -17.39
N ALA A 269 3.57 19.34 -16.30
CA ALA A 269 4.67 20.32 -16.22
C ALA A 269 6.07 19.71 -16.52
N LEU A 270 6.15 18.46 -16.99
CA LEU A 270 7.42 17.76 -17.28
C LEU A 270 8.03 18.18 -18.63
N THR A 271 8.31 19.47 -18.79
CA THR A 271 8.82 20.07 -20.03
C THR A 271 10.34 19.98 -20.19
N MET A 272 11.08 19.67 -19.10
CA MET A 272 12.54 19.54 -19.08
C MET A 272 12.97 18.09 -19.37
N PRO A 273 14.24 17.84 -19.83
CA PRO A 273 14.80 16.51 -19.94
C PRO A 273 14.61 15.67 -18.65
N LEU A 274 14.19 14.42 -18.80
CA LEU A 274 13.96 13.48 -17.70
C LEU A 274 14.89 12.27 -17.79
N LEU A 275 15.49 11.88 -16.67
CA LEU A 275 16.07 10.57 -16.46
C LEU A 275 15.23 9.81 -15.42
N VAL A 276 14.69 8.66 -15.81
CA VAL A 276 13.84 7.81 -14.98
C VAL A 276 14.56 6.51 -14.68
N ASN A 277 14.81 6.22 -13.40
CA ASN A 277 15.53 5.03 -12.97
C ASN A 277 14.63 4.11 -12.15
N TYR A 278 14.63 2.82 -12.48
CA TYR A 278 13.93 1.79 -11.71
C TYR A 278 14.83 0.60 -11.42
N GLY A 279 14.74 0.07 -10.20
CA GLY A 279 15.29 -1.23 -9.85
C GLY A 279 14.33 -2.35 -10.26
N THR A 280 14.80 -3.37 -10.97
CA THR A 280 13.94 -4.50 -11.40
C THR A 280 13.56 -5.42 -10.25
N GLU A 281 14.25 -5.33 -9.11
CA GLU A 281 13.95 -6.04 -7.87
C GLU A 281 12.95 -5.29 -6.97
N ASP A 282 12.54 -4.08 -7.35
CA ASP A 282 11.57 -3.28 -6.60
C ASP A 282 10.17 -3.85 -6.70
N LEU A 283 9.62 -4.27 -5.56
CA LEU A 283 8.26 -4.80 -5.45
C LEU A 283 7.21 -3.71 -5.16
N SER A 284 7.66 -2.51 -4.84
CA SER A 284 6.80 -1.42 -4.36
C SER A 284 6.35 -0.46 -5.44
N MET A 285 7.13 -0.33 -6.52
CA MET A 285 6.86 0.63 -7.59
C MET A 285 6.28 -0.02 -8.85
N PRO A 286 5.47 0.73 -9.63
CA PRO A 286 4.94 0.29 -10.91
C PRO A 286 5.99 0.52 -12.01
N ILE A 287 7.07 -0.27 -11.99
CA ILE A 287 8.29 0.00 -12.77
C ILE A 287 8.07 0.09 -14.29
N GLU A 288 7.11 -0.64 -14.85
CA GLU A 288 6.77 -0.54 -16.28
C GLU A 288 5.67 0.49 -16.53
N GLN A 289 4.57 0.43 -15.79
CA GLN A 289 3.47 1.40 -15.91
C GLN A 289 3.94 2.82 -15.57
N GLY A 290 4.81 2.96 -14.57
CA GLY A 290 5.37 4.26 -14.17
C GLY A 290 6.22 4.88 -15.29
N ALA A 291 7.10 4.10 -15.91
CA ALA A 291 7.91 4.57 -17.03
C ALA A 291 7.03 4.96 -18.24
N ALA A 292 6.02 4.13 -18.56
CA ALA A 292 5.08 4.42 -19.65
C ALA A 292 4.30 5.71 -19.39
N THR A 293 3.77 5.89 -18.16
CA THR A 293 3.03 7.11 -17.76
C THR A 293 3.90 8.35 -17.87
N LEU A 294 5.11 8.34 -17.31
CA LEU A 294 6.02 9.49 -17.35
C LEU A 294 6.40 9.87 -18.78
N ARG A 295 6.64 8.90 -19.65
CA ARG A 295 6.94 9.17 -21.05
C ARG A 295 5.74 9.77 -21.80
N GLU A 296 4.54 9.24 -21.57
CA GLU A 296 3.31 9.75 -22.18
C GLU A 296 2.99 11.17 -21.71
N ASP A 297 3.14 11.45 -20.41
CA ASP A 297 2.86 12.75 -19.83
C ASP A 297 3.90 13.79 -20.27
N ALA A 298 5.19 13.45 -20.30
CA ALA A 298 6.24 14.30 -20.83
C ALA A 298 6.02 14.61 -22.32
N HIS A 299 5.68 13.59 -23.13
CA HIS A 299 5.34 13.78 -24.55
C HIS A 299 4.15 14.74 -24.72
N ARG A 300 3.10 14.62 -23.91
CA ARG A 300 1.97 15.56 -23.92
C ARG A 300 2.38 16.98 -23.51
N ALA A 301 3.39 17.12 -22.65
CA ALA A 301 4.00 18.40 -22.28
C ALA A 301 4.98 18.94 -23.35
N GLY A 302 5.18 18.23 -24.47
CA GLY A 302 6.12 18.59 -25.54
C GLY A 302 7.56 18.17 -25.29
N ASN A 303 7.82 17.27 -24.35
CA ASN A 303 9.14 16.77 -24.00
C ASN A 303 9.31 15.29 -24.43
N ASP A 304 10.11 15.07 -25.48
CA ASP A 304 10.49 13.74 -25.94
C ASP A 304 11.86 13.29 -25.39
N ASN A 305 12.56 14.13 -24.61
CA ASN A 305 13.86 13.82 -24.03
C ASN A 305 13.69 13.09 -22.67
N VAL A 306 13.16 11.86 -22.74
CA VAL A 306 12.90 11.00 -21.57
C VAL A 306 13.73 9.72 -21.67
N THR A 307 14.77 9.66 -20.90
CA THR A 307 15.66 8.49 -20.79
C THR A 307 15.19 7.59 -19.65
N VAL A 308 15.04 6.29 -19.87
CA VAL A 308 14.65 5.29 -18.87
C VAL A 308 15.76 4.27 -18.68
N ARG A 309 16.12 3.99 -17.43
CA ARG A 309 17.13 2.98 -17.09
C ARG A 309 16.58 1.99 -16.07
N TYR A 310 16.84 0.70 -16.32
CA TYR A 310 16.47 -0.41 -15.45
C TYR A 310 17.72 -1.12 -14.94
N TYR A 311 17.89 -1.14 -13.62
CA TYR A 311 19.05 -1.76 -12.95
C TYR A 311 18.62 -3.06 -12.24
N PRO A 312 19.47 -4.10 -12.18
CA PRO A 312 19.23 -5.30 -11.38
C PRO A 312 19.41 -4.99 -9.87
N ALA A 313 18.66 -4.04 -9.38
CA ALA A 313 18.78 -3.42 -8.06
C ALA A 313 17.41 -3.29 -7.38
N ASN A 314 17.44 -2.97 -6.09
CA ASN A 314 16.25 -2.70 -5.29
C ASN A 314 15.70 -1.28 -5.50
N HIS A 315 14.76 -0.87 -4.64
CA HIS A 315 14.11 0.45 -4.66
C HIS A 315 15.10 1.64 -4.62
N GLN A 316 16.27 1.49 -4.00
CA GLN A 316 17.29 2.55 -3.85
C GLN A 316 18.49 2.36 -4.79
N MET A 317 18.31 1.65 -5.87
CA MET A 317 19.38 1.30 -6.84
C MET A 317 20.56 0.55 -6.18
N ARG A 318 20.29 -0.19 -5.09
CA ARG A 318 21.30 -0.97 -4.39
C ARG A 318 21.13 -2.45 -4.67
N VAL A 319 22.29 -3.15 -4.75
CA VAL A 319 22.36 -4.59 -5.05
C VAL A 319 22.61 -5.41 -3.78
N GLY A 320 22.24 -6.70 -3.82
CA GLY A 320 22.46 -7.66 -2.72
C GLY A 320 21.24 -7.96 -1.86
N ALA A 321 20.23 -7.09 -1.81
CA ALA A 321 18.94 -7.36 -1.15
C ALA A 321 17.80 -6.58 -1.78
N ARG A 322 16.59 -7.16 -1.78
CA ARG A 322 15.37 -6.51 -2.28
C ARG A 322 14.87 -5.40 -1.37
N THR A 323 15.14 -5.50 -0.07
CA THR A 323 14.80 -4.47 0.92
C THR A 323 15.94 -3.48 1.07
N SER A 324 15.59 -2.21 1.31
CA SER A 324 16.57 -1.20 1.67
C SER A 324 17.23 -1.57 3.00
N GLN A 325 18.55 -1.70 2.99
CA GLN A 325 19.36 -1.99 4.17
C GLN A 325 20.60 -1.08 4.14
N PRO A 326 21.07 -0.59 5.31
CA PRO A 326 22.28 0.17 5.39
C PRO A 326 23.49 -0.64 4.86
N GLY A 327 24.40 0.03 4.14
CA GLY A 327 25.65 -0.57 3.68
C GLY A 327 25.57 -1.41 2.40
N LEU A 328 24.39 -1.56 1.78
CA LEU A 328 24.31 -2.19 0.47
C LEU A 328 24.99 -1.29 -0.58
N PRO A 329 25.82 -1.87 -1.49
CA PRO A 329 26.45 -1.11 -2.56
C PRO A 329 25.42 -0.68 -3.61
N LEU A 330 25.66 0.44 -4.26
CA LEU A 330 24.95 0.85 -5.47
C LEU A 330 25.22 -0.14 -6.61
N ASP A 331 24.33 -0.19 -7.59
CA ASP A 331 24.63 -0.81 -8.87
C ASP A 331 25.85 -0.12 -9.50
N GLY A 332 26.76 -0.90 -10.07
CA GLY A 332 28.07 -0.41 -10.52
C GLY A 332 28.03 0.58 -11.68
N HIS A 333 26.91 0.66 -12.41
CA HIS A 333 26.74 1.58 -13.53
C HIS A 333 25.95 2.84 -13.13
N TYR A 334 25.25 2.82 -11.99
CA TYR A 334 24.25 3.80 -11.65
C TYR A 334 24.79 5.24 -11.60
N THR A 335 25.88 5.49 -10.89
CA THR A 335 26.45 6.83 -10.75
C THR A 335 27.02 7.33 -12.08
N HIS A 336 27.69 6.47 -12.85
CA HIS A 336 28.22 6.81 -14.16
C HIS A 336 27.11 7.21 -15.15
N ASP A 337 25.99 6.49 -15.15
CA ASP A 337 24.86 6.82 -16.02
C ASP A 337 24.22 8.18 -15.62
N LEU A 338 24.10 8.47 -14.31
CA LEU A 338 23.63 9.77 -13.82
C LEU A 338 24.51 10.92 -14.30
N GLU A 339 25.82 10.77 -14.15
CA GLU A 339 26.82 11.80 -14.51
C GLU A 339 26.85 12.05 -16.01
N ASN A 340 26.90 10.97 -16.79
CA ASN A 340 26.92 11.04 -18.25
C ASN A 340 25.67 11.72 -18.78
N TRP A 341 24.50 11.33 -18.26
CA TRP A 341 23.24 11.91 -18.66
C TRP A 341 23.15 13.39 -18.29
N LEU A 342 23.43 13.74 -17.01
CA LEU A 342 23.34 15.12 -16.52
C LEU A 342 24.32 16.05 -17.26
N ASN A 343 25.57 15.63 -17.39
CA ASN A 343 26.57 16.42 -18.09
C ASN A 343 26.21 16.61 -19.59
N ALA A 344 25.59 15.60 -20.22
CA ALA A 344 25.14 15.72 -21.61
C ALA A 344 23.95 16.69 -21.75
N VAL A 345 22.89 16.55 -20.94
CA VAL A 345 21.73 17.45 -21.04
C VAL A 345 22.08 18.89 -20.69
N THR A 346 22.98 19.11 -19.71
CA THR A 346 23.45 20.46 -19.35
C THR A 346 24.45 21.04 -20.37
N ALA A 347 25.00 20.22 -21.26
CA ALA A 347 25.72 20.65 -22.45
C ALA A 347 24.79 20.89 -23.65
N GLY A 348 23.48 20.68 -23.54
CA GLY A 348 22.48 20.97 -24.55
C GLY A 348 22.02 19.75 -25.35
N ALA A 349 22.32 18.52 -24.91
CA ALA A 349 21.86 17.32 -25.60
C ALA A 349 20.32 17.22 -25.63
N SER A 350 19.78 17.08 -26.84
CA SER A 350 18.35 16.88 -27.12
C SER A 350 18.02 15.37 -27.31
N ALA A 351 16.75 15.05 -27.48
CA ALA A 351 16.29 13.68 -27.70
C ALA A 351 16.95 12.98 -28.89
N ASN A 352 17.36 13.73 -29.91
CA ASN A 352 17.96 13.19 -31.15
C ASN A 352 19.49 13.02 -31.09
N ASP A 353 20.14 13.49 -30.03
CA ASP A 353 21.61 13.50 -29.93
C ASP A 353 22.17 12.23 -29.30
N TRP A 354 21.30 11.45 -28.62
CA TRP A 354 21.71 10.24 -27.93
C TRP A 354 22.22 9.17 -28.93
N SER A 355 23.37 8.61 -28.64
CA SER A 355 23.92 7.45 -29.35
C SER A 355 23.55 6.11 -28.75
N THR A 356 22.97 6.14 -27.54
CA THR A 356 22.45 4.98 -26.79
C THR A 356 20.93 5.02 -26.76
N PRO A 357 20.25 3.88 -26.62
CA PRO A 357 18.79 3.84 -26.58
C PRO A 357 18.19 4.65 -25.45
N MET A 358 16.99 5.18 -25.65
CA MET A 358 16.25 5.91 -24.63
C MET A 358 15.76 5.00 -23.51
N ILE A 359 15.51 3.72 -23.79
CA ILE A 359 15.09 2.72 -22.80
C ILE A 359 16.10 1.58 -22.80
N ALA A 360 16.84 1.42 -21.71
CA ALA A 360 17.91 0.43 -21.63
C ALA A 360 18.07 -0.15 -20.21
N GLY A 361 18.82 -1.24 -20.12
CA GLY A 361 19.16 -1.95 -18.89
C GLY A 361 18.52 -3.33 -18.80
N THR A 362 18.36 -3.85 -17.60
CA THR A 362 17.75 -5.16 -17.34
C THR A 362 16.26 -5.14 -17.71
N GLN A 363 15.79 -6.11 -18.50
CA GLN A 363 14.37 -6.19 -18.87
C GLN A 363 13.50 -6.21 -17.62
N PRO A 364 12.60 -5.22 -17.42
CA PRO A 364 11.71 -5.19 -16.26
C PRO A 364 10.64 -6.27 -16.37
N HIS A 365 10.12 -6.67 -15.23
CA HIS A 365 9.00 -7.59 -15.14
C HIS A 365 8.04 -7.19 -14.03
N GLN A 366 7.21 -6.20 -14.28
CA GLN A 366 6.13 -5.83 -13.36
C GLN A 366 5.04 -6.89 -13.41
N ARG A 367 4.85 -7.61 -12.30
CA ARG A 367 3.91 -8.74 -12.22
C ARG A 367 2.45 -8.29 -12.21
N LEU A 368 2.15 -7.25 -11.47
CA LEU A 368 0.79 -6.82 -11.18
C LEU A 368 0.56 -5.38 -11.63
N ALA A 369 -0.57 -5.15 -12.27
CA ALA A 369 -1.00 -3.80 -12.64
C ALA A 369 -1.47 -3.02 -11.41
N VAL A 370 -1.28 -1.70 -11.42
CA VAL A 370 -1.85 -0.80 -10.42
C VAL A 370 -3.36 -0.75 -10.59
N PRO A 371 -4.15 -1.01 -9.54
CA PRO A 371 -5.61 -1.02 -9.65
C PRO A 371 -6.17 0.38 -9.95
N LYS A 372 -7.23 0.45 -10.77
CA LYS A 372 -7.91 1.70 -11.10
C LYS A 372 -8.75 2.23 -9.93
N ALA A 373 -9.30 1.34 -9.12
CA ALA A 373 -10.08 1.66 -7.92
C ALA A 373 -9.64 0.76 -6.77
N THR A 374 -9.75 1.23 -5.53
CA THR A 374 -9.27 0.51 -4.34
C THR A 374 -10.35 0.31 -3.27
N ALA A 375 -11.33 1.21 -3.18
CA ALA A 375 -12.39 1.11 -2.18
C ALA A 375 -13.25 -0.15 -2.37
N PRO A 376 -13.55 -0.91 -1.31
CA PRO A 376 -14.46 -2.04 -1.39
C PRO A 376 -15.88 -1.60 -1.74
N GLY A 377 -16.65 -2.47 -2.42
CA GLY A 377 -17.96 -2.15 -2.96
C GLY A 377 -18.97 -1.76 -1.89
N LEU A 378 -19.28 -2.65 -0.95
CA LEU A 378 -20.27 -2.42 0.10
C LEU A 378 -19.74 -1.59 1.26
N ILE A 379 -18.50 -1.84 1.69
CA ILE A 379 -17.81 -1.09 2.75
C ILE A 379 -16.81 -0.15 2.09
N ARG A 380 -17.15 1.15 2.00
CA ARG A 380 -16.33 2.15 1.30
C ARG A 380 -15.49 3.02 2.24
N SER A 381 -15.78 3.00 3.53
CA SER A 381 -15.11 3.83 4.51
C SER A 381 -14.57 3.02 5.69
N LEU A 382 -13.42 3.44 6.22
CA LEU A 382 -12.83 2.86 7.41
C LEU A 382 -13.76 2.91 8.63
N PRO A 383 -14.49 4.02 8.93
CA PRO A 383 -15.44 4.04 10.04
C PRO A 383 -16.47 2.93 9.98
N MET A 384 -17.03 2.68 8.79
CA MET A 384 -18.03 1.61 8.62
C MET A 384 -17.45 0.24 8.90
N LEU A 385 -16.22 -0.04 8.43
CA LEU A 385 -15.52 -1.28 8.73
C LEU A 385 -15.24 -1.42 10.24
N LEU A 386 -14.77 -0.36 10.88
CA LEU A 386 -14.48 -0.36 12.32
C LEU A 386 -15.73 -0.59 13.15
N ILE A 387 -16.86 0.01 12.79
CA ILE A 387 -18.16 -0.26 13.45
C ILE A 387 -18.52 -1.74 13.33
N LEU A 388 -18.44 -2.31 12.12
CA LEU A 388 -18.74 -3.72 11.91
C LEU A 388 -17.82 -4.64 12.72
N LEU A 389 -16.52 -4.35 12.76
CA LEU A 389 -15.55 -5.13 13.54
C LEU A 389 -15.77 -4.98 15.06
N ALA A 390 -16.19 -3.80 15.53
CA ALA A 390 -16.46 -3.55 16.95
C ALA A 390 -17.76 -4.19 17.44
N MET A 391 -18.74 -4.37 16.56
CA MET A 391 -20.05 -4.94 16.93
C MET A 391 -19.96 -6.39 17.42
N ALA A 392 -19.08 -7.21 16.87
CA ALA A 392 -18.92 -8.59 17.31
C ALA A 392 -18.45 -8.69 18.77
N PRO A 393 -17.32 -8.05 19.20
CA PRO A 393 -16.90 -8.08 20.60
C PRO A 393 -17.83 -7.31 21.53
N LEU A 394 -18.46 -6.23 21.09
CA LEU A 394 -19.43 -5.49 21.90
C LEU A 394 -20.66 -6.35 22.23
N CYS A 395 -21.24 -6.99 21.22
CA CYS A 395 -22.38 -7.91 21.42
C CYS A 395 -21.97 -9.12 22.27
N LEU A 396 -20.74 -9.62 22.12
CA LEU A 396 -20.20 -10.70 22.96
C LEU A 396 -20.13 -10.26 24.44
N LEU A 397 -19.59 -9.07 24.69
CA LEU A 397 -19.48 -8.50 26.03
C LEU A 397 -20.85 -8.34 26.69
N VAL A 398 -21.81 -7.72 25.98
CA VAL A 398 -23.18 -7.54 26.48
C VAL A 398 -23.85 -8.88 26.76
N GLY A 399 -23.69 -9.85 25.85
CA GLY A 399 -24.24 -11.18 26.03
C GLY A 399 -23.64 -11.95 27.20
N THR A 400 -22.32 -11.90 27.37
CA THR A 400 -21.61 -12.60 28.45
C THR A 400 -21.89 -11.97 29.82
N LEU A 401 -21.85 -10.64 29.93
CA LEU A 401 -22.22 -9.92 31.16
C LEU A 401 -23.70 -10.16 31.54
N GLY A 402 -24.58 -10.12 30.53
CA GLY A 402 -25.99 -10.44 30.75
C GLY A 402 -26.20 -11.87 31.24
N ALA A 403 -25.48 -12.86 30.67
CA ALA A 403 -25.53 -14.24 31.11
C ALA A 403 -25.00 -14.41 32.55
N LEU A 404 -23.95 -13.70 32.91
CA LEU A 404 -23.40 -13.68 34.28
C LEU A 404 -24.43 -13.15 35.27
N VAL A 405 -25.04 -11.99 34.98
CA VAL A 405 -26.11 -11.40 35.83
C VAL A 405 -27.30 -12.34 35.97
N LEU A 406 -27.74 -12.96 34.89
CA LEU A 406 -28.82 -13.95 34.94
C LEU A 406 -28.44 -15.19 35.75
N GLY A 407 -27.17 -15.64 35.67
CA GLY A 407 -26.66 -16.75 36.48
C GLY A 407 -26.69 -16.45 37.97
N LEU A 408 -26.25 -15.25 38.34
CA LEU A 408 -26.26 -14.80 39.74
C LEU A 408 -27.68 -14.61 40.28
N THR A 409 -28.54 -13.91 39.55
CA THR A 409 -29.94 -13.66 39.94
C THR A 409 -30.84 -14.90 39.80
N GLY A 410 -30.53 -15.80 38.90
CA GLY A 410 -31.28 -17.03 38.63
C GLY A 410 -31.20 -18.04 39.80
N ARG A 411 -30.06 -18.07 40.52
CA ARG A 411 -29.94 -18.86 41.77
C ARG A 411 -30.93 -18.40 42.81
N GLN A 412 -31.19 -17.09 42.92
CA GLN A 412 -32.12 -16.48 43.86
C GLN A 412 -33.59 -16.67 43.42
N ARG A 413 -33.86 -16.59 42.10
CA ARG A 413 -35.22 -16.79 41.53
C ARG A 413 -35.68 -18.25 41.60
N ARG A 414 -34.76 -19.23 41.43
CA ARG A 414 -35.07 -20.66 41.62
C ARG A 414 -35.54 -20.97 43.04
N LYS A 415 -34.98 -20.30 44.05
CA LYS A 415 -35.43 -20.41 45.44
C LYS A 415 -36.85 -19.87 45.66
N LEU A 416 -37.34 -19.03 44.76
CA LEU A 416 -38.66 -18.39 44.77
C LEU A 416 -39.68 -19.03 43.83
N GLY A 417 -39.38 -20.23 43.24
CA GLY A 417 -40.30 -20.99 42.39
C GLY A 417 -40.61 -20.33 41.04
N ARG A 418 -39.84 -19.33 40.57
CA ARG A 418 -40.05 -18.64 39.31
C ARG A 418 -39.27 -19.32 38.15
N CYS A 419 -40.00 -19.73 37.13
CA CYS A 419 -39.41 -20.26 35.88
C CYS A 419 -38.77 -19.14 35.05
N GLY A 420 -37.49 -19.25 34.81
CA GLY A 420 -36.76 -18.39 33.85
C GLY A 420 -35.50 -19.12 33.44
N SER A 421 -35.48 -19.69 32.22
CA SER A 421 -34.32 -20.42 31.72
C SER A 421 -34.29 -20.38 30.19
N PHE A 422 -33.13 -20.64 29.64
CA PHE A 422 -33.01 -20.96 28.23
C PHE A 422 -33.64 -22.34 27.95
N GLY A 423 -34.20 -22.52 26.76
CA GLY A 423 -34.69 -23.82 26.28
C GLY A 423 -33.61 -24.89 26.28
N ALA A 424 -34.01 -26.15 26.29
CA ALA A 424 -33.09 -27.29 26.37
C ALA A 424 -32.01 -27.23 25.27
N GLY A 425 -30.75 -27.25 25.67
CA GLY A 425 -29.58 -27.22 24.78
C GLY A 425 -29.21 -25.83 24.24
N VAL A 426 -30.03 -24.79 24.42
CA VAL A 426 -29.73 -23.44 23.92
C VAL A 426 -28.49 -22.84 24.60
N THR A 427 -28.35 -23.04 25.91
CA THR A 427 -27.17 -22.55 26.64
C THR A 427 -25.86 -23.12 26.08
N ARG A 428 -25.82 -24.43 25.75
CA ARG A 428 -24.63 -25.07 25.16
C ARG A 428 -24.28 -24.46 23.81
N LEU A 429 -25.30 -24.17 23.00
CA LEU A 429 -25.12 -23.57 21.66
C LEU A 429 -24.68 -22.10 21.76
N LEU A 430 -25.20 -21.33 22.73
CA LEU A 430 -24.74 -19.97 23.00
C LEU A 430 -23.25 -19.95 23.42
N VAL A 431 -22.85 -20.86 24.31
CA VAL A 431 -21.44 -21.02 24.71
C VAL A 431 -20.57 -21.43 23.52
N ALA A 432 -21.02 -22.40 22.72
CA ALA A 432 -20.30 -22.82 21.52
C ALA A 432 -20.12 -21.65 20.51
N ASN A 433 -21.17 -20.86 20.28
CA ASN A 433 -21.08 -19.66 19.43
C ASN A 433 -20.13 -18.60 20.03
N ALA A 434 -20.16 -18.36 21.35
CA ALA A 434 -19.24 -17.43 22.01
C ALA A 434 -17.78 -17.86 21.84
N ILE A 435 -17.50 -19.15 22.04
CA ILE A 435 -16.16 -19.73 21.83
C ILE A 435 -15.76 -19.58 20.35
N ALA A 436 -16.65 -19.89 19.42
CA ALA A 436 -16.39 -19.77 18.00
C ALA A 436 -16.06 -18.33 17.58
N VAL A 437 -16.76 -17.32 18.13
CA VAL A 437 -16.47 -15.89 17.92
C VAL A 437 -15.07 -15.54 18.44
N VAL A 438 -14.76 -15.89 19.68
CA VAL A 438 -13.46 -15.57 20.28
C VAL A 438 -12.32 -16.22 19.52
N THR A 439 -12.43 -17.52 19.22
CA THR A 439 -11.38 -18.25 18.51
C THR A 439 -11.21 -17.77 17.06
N SER A 440 -12.30 -17.42 16.39
CA SER A 440 -12.24 -16.88 15.01
C SER A 440 -11.57 -15.52 14.96
N ILE A 441 -11.94 -14.60 15.85
CA ILE A 441 -11.33 -13.25 15.90
C ILE A 441 -9.87 -13.35 16.33
N ALA A 442 -9.56 -14.09 17.39
CA ALA A 442 -8.18 -14.25 17.86
C ALA A 442 -7.29 -14.94 16.79
N GLY A 443 -7.80 -16.00 16.16
CA GLY A 443 -7.11 -16.69 15.09
C GLY A 443 -6.85 -15.80 13.88
N LEU A 444 -7.82 -14.99 13.46
CA LEU A 444 -7.67 -14.03 12.38
C LEU A 444 -6.60 -12.97 12.72
N LEU A 445 -6.65 -12.38 13.91
CA LEU A 445 -5.66 -11.38 14.34
C LEU A 445 -4.24 -11.95 14.41
N ALA A 446 -4.09 -13.16 14.95
CA ALA A 446 -2.80 -13.85 15.00
C ALA A 446 -2.26 -14.16 13.59
N TYR A 447 -3.13 -14.59 12.69
CA TYR A 447 -2.78 -14.84 11.30
C TYR A 447 -2.36 -13.56 10.57
N LEU A 448 -3.10 -12.46 10.74
CA LEU A 448 -2.76 -11.15 10.18
C LEU A 448 -1.41 -10.65 10.71
N ALA A 449 -1.17 -10.73 12.01
CA ALA A 449 0.10 -10.33 12.63
C ALA A 449 1.28 -11.14 12.06
N ARG A 450 1.13 -12.47 11.91
CA ARG A 450 2.14 -13.32 11.27
C ARG A 450 2.40 -12.91 9.83
N THR A 451 1.34 -12.67 9.06
CA THR A 451 1.44 -12.26 7.65
C THR A 451 2.17 -10.93 7.52
N VAL A 452 1.83 -9.94 8.35
CA VAL A 452 2.53 -8.64 8.37
C VAL A 452 4.01 -8.82 8.72
N SER A 453 4.33 -9.60 9.74
CA SER A 453 5.73 -9.88 10.12
C SER A 453 6.53 -10.54 8.98
N ALA A 454 5.94 -11.54 8.30
CA ALA A 454 6.57 -12.19 7.15
C ALA A 454 6.78 -11.21 5.98
N THR A 455 5.81 -10.34 5.74
CA THR A 455 5.86 -9.31 4.69
C THR A 455 6.97 -8.29 4.93
N LEU A 456 7.05 -7.75 6.15
CA LEU A 456 8.08 -6.76 6.51
C LEU A 456 9.50 -7.34 6.44
N ALA A 457 9.64 -8.64 6.74
CA ALA A 457 10.92 -9.35 6.65
C ALA A 457 11.19 -9.93 5.24
N LEU A 458 10.27 -9.79 4.27
CA LEU A 458 10.28 -10.47 2.96
C LEU A 458 10.58 -11.98 3.06
N ARG A 459 10.17 -12.60 4.16
CA ARG A 459 10.43 -14.02 4.42
C ARG A 459 9.32 -14.87 3.82
N SER A 460 9.66 -15.69 2.82
CA SER A 460 8.71 -16.67 2.27
C SER A 460 8.36 -17.72 3.31
N ASP A 461 7.07 -17.94 3.54
CA ASP A 461 6.50 -18.90 4.49
C ASP A 461 5.19 -19.51 3.94
N ALA A 462 5.19 -19.86 2.66
CA ALA A 462 4.01 -20.28 1.92
C ALA A 462 3.26 -21.44 2.60
N THR A 463 3.99 -22.42 3.11
CA THR A 463 3.40 -23.62 3.76
C THR A 463 2.63 -23.23 5.02
N ALA A 464 3.23 -22.46 5.92
CA ALA A 464 2.58 -22.07 7.16
C ALA A 464 1.45 -21.04 6.94
N LEU A 465 1.60 -20.13 5.95
CA LEU A 465 0.54 -19.19 5.58
C LEU A 465 -0.67 -19.94 4.97
N SER A 466 -0.43 -20.94 4.11
CA SER A 466 -1.51 -21.76 3.54
C SER A 466 -2.20 -22.63 4.58
N ALA A 467 -1.44 -23.26 5.48
CA ALA A 467 -1.99 -24.06 6.58
C ALA A 467 -2.84 -23.20 7.53
N GLY A 468 -2.34 -22.02 7.93
CA GLY A 468 -3.07 -21.08 8.77
C GLY A 468 -4.35 -20.58 8.11
N TRP A 469 -4.31 -20.28 6.82
CA TRP A 469 -5.49 -19.89 6.05
C TRP A 469 -6.54 -20.99 6.01
N THR A 470 -6.13 -22.24 5.75
CA THR A 470 -7.00 -23.41 5.74
C THR A 470 -7.65 -23.64 7.11
N ALA A 471 -6.87 -23.52 8.19
CA ALA A 471 -7.38 -23.61 9.55
C ALA A 471 -8.43 -22.54 9.86
N LEU A 472 -8.20 -21.29 9.45
CA LEU A 472 -9.18 -20.20 9.59
C LEU A 472 -10.45 -20.44 8.79
N ARG A 473 -10.36 -20.97 7.57
CA ARG A 473 -11.54 -21.36 6.77
C ARG A 473 -12.34 -22.46 7.45
N ALA A 474 -11.67 -23.48 7.98
CA ALA A 474 -12.34 -24.54 8.73
C ALA A 474 -13.06 -23.97 9.96
N LEU A 475 -12.42 -23.08 10.70
CA LEU A 475 -13.03 -22.39 11.84
C LEU A 475 -14.22 -21.51 11.45
N ALA A 476 -14.15 -20.81 10.31
CA ALA A 476 -15.25 -20.02 9.77
C ALA A 476 -16.48 -20.90 9.42
N VAL A 477 -16.23 -22.07 8.81
CA VAL A 477 -17.30 -23.06 8.53
C VAL A 477 -17.92 -23.58 9.83
N LEU A 478 -17.10 -23.96 10.82
CA LEU A 478 -17.58 -24.42 12.12
C LEU A 478 -18.43 -23.35 12.83
N SER A 479 -17.97 -22.08 12.78
CA SER A 479 -18.72 -20.94 13.34
C SER A 479 -20.07 -20.75 12.64
N THR A 480 -20.12 -20.92 11.31
CA THR A 480 -21.36 -20.87 10.53
C THR A 480 -22.33 -21.98 10.93
N VAL A 481 -21.82 -23.22 11.07
CA VAL A 481 -22.63 -24.36 11.50
C VAL A 481 -23.18 -24.15 12.93
N ALA A 482 -22.35 -23.62 13.84
CA ALA A 482 -22.78 -23.33 15.21
C ALA A 482 -23.90 -22.28 15.25
N LEU A 483 -23.81 -21.21 14.45
CA LEU A 483 -24.88 -20.22 14.33
C LEU A 483 -26.12 -20.79 13.67
N ALA A 484 -25.98 -21.54 12.59
CA ALA A 484 -27.09 -22.22 11.92
C ALA A 484 -27.86 -23.14 12.88
N TRP A 485 -27.13 -23.92 13.69
CA TRP A 485 -27.74 -24.79 14.69
C TRP A 485 -28.51 -23.98 15.75
N LEU A 486 -27.96 -22.86 16.22
CA LEU A 486 -28.64 -21.97 17.17
C LEU A 486 -29.94 -21.42 16.56
N LEU A 487 -29.93 -21.00 15.28
CA LEU A 487 -31.12 -20.48 14.59
C LEU A 487 -32.19 -21.55 14.35
N VAL A 488 -31.80 -22.79 13.99
CA VAL A 488 -32.72 -23.92 13.87
C VAL A 488 -33.36 -24.23 15.20
N ARG A 489 -32.60 -24.21 16.31
CA ARG A 489 -33.17 -24.39 17.65
C ARG A 489 -34.16 -23.28 18.02
N LEU A 490 -33.89 -22.02 17.61
CA LEU A 490 -34.82 -20.92 17.81
C LEU A 490 -36.13 -21.15 17.06
N SER A 491 -36.10 -21.62 15.81
CA SER A 491 -37.27 -21.90 15.01
C SER A 491 -38.07 -23.08 15.57
N GLU A 492 -37.42 -24.18 15.95
CA GLU A 492 -38.08 -25.33 16.59
C GLU A 492 -38.83 -24.91 17.85
N ASN A 493 -38.25 -24.11 18.71
CA ASN A 493 -38.87 -23.65 19.94
C ASN A 493 -40.00 -22.66 19.74
N ARG A 494 -40.04 -21.93 18.59
CA ARG A 494 -41.15 -21.03 18.22
C ARG A 494 -42.31 -21.79 17.59
N LEU A 495 -42.03 -22.86 16.87
CA LEU A 495 -43.02 -23.67 16.15
C LEU A 495 -43.68 -24.75 17.05
N ALA A 496 -43.03 -25.11 18.15
CA ALA A 496 -43.56 -26.05 19.12
C ALA A 496 -44.77 -25.45 19.84
N ARG A 497 -46.01 -25.94 19.54
CA ARG A 497 -47.18 -25.59 20.33
C ARG A 497 -47.08 -26.27 21.68
N PRO A 498 -47.17 -25.53 22.81
CA PRO A 498 -47.19 -26.16 24.12
C PRO A 498 -48.46 -27.04 24.23
N PRO A 499 -48.33 -28.25 24.81
CA PRO A 499 -49.51 -29.08 25.13
C PRO A 499 -50.52 -28.30 25.98
N GLU A 500 -51.79 -28.53 25.76
CA GLU A 500 -52.89 -27.75 26.42
C GLU A 500 -52.84 -27.74 27.94
N HIS A 501 -52.35 -28.83 28.54
CA HIS A 501 -52.19 -28.92 30.00
C HIS A 501 -51.03 -28.12 30.58
N LEU A 502 -50.08 -27.63 29.76
CA LEU A 502 -48.98 -26.77 30.16
C LEU A 502 -49.23 -25.27 29.95
N ARG A 503 -50.40 -24.92 29.35
CA ARG A 503 -50.78 -23.51 29.11
C ARG A 503 -51.05 -22.73 30.39
N SER A 504 -51.34 -23.42 31.49
CA SER A 504 -51.62 -22.81 32.81
C SER A 504 -50.34 -22.58 33.65
N GLN A 505 -49.18 -23.09 33.25
CA GLN A 505 -47.91 -22.84 33.88
C GLN A 505 -47.05 -21.96 32.97
N ASP A 506 -46.49 -20.87 33.49
CA ASP A 506 -45.65 -19.87 32.79
C ASP A 506 -44.34 -20.47 32.18
N CYS A 507 -44.29 -21.76 31.88
CA CYS A 507 -43.14 -22.53 31.47
C CYS A 507 -43.27 -23.08 30.01
N ALA A 508 -43.77 -22.28 29.07
CA ALA A 508 -43.78 -22.68 27.68
C ALA A 508 -42.32 -22.88 27.17
N PRO A 509 -42.07 -23.87 26.29
CA PRO A 509 -40.74 -24.13 25.72
C PRO A 509 -40.34 -23.03 24.73
N VAL A 510 -39.83 -21.92 25.22
CA VAL A 510 -39.29 -20.82 24.43
C VAL A 510 -37.79 -20.85 24.47
N ALA A 511 -37.12 -20.44 23.39
CA ALA A 511 -35.65 -20.41 23.35
C ALA A 511 -35.06 -19.53 24.46
N ALA A 512 -35.76 -18.46 24.83
CA ALA A 512 -35.39 -17.54 25.88
C ALA A 512 -36.63 -16.96 26.58
N ALA A 513 -36.79 -17.25 27.86
CA ALA A 513 -37.91 -16.76 28.67
C ALA A 513 -37.57 -15.43 29.33
N GLY A 514 -38.41 -14.41 29.12
CA GLY A 514 -38.24 -13.06 29.66
C GLY A 514 -37.20 -12.20 28.93
N PHE A 515 -37.25 -10.90 29.22
CA PHE A 515 -36.43 -9.88 28.51
C PHE A 515 -34.93 -10.14 28.64
N GLY A 516 -34.40 -10.42 29.83
CA GLY A 516 -32.96 -10.63 30.03
C GLY A 516 -32.40 -11.83 29.23
N HIS A 517 -33.16 -12.97 29.19
CA HIS A 517 -32.72 -14.12 28.41
C HIS A 517 -32.80 -13.85 26.89
N ARG A 518 -33.78 -13.06 26.44
CA ARG A 518 -33.88 -12.64 25.02
C ARG A 518 -32.73 -11.71 24.64
N LEU A 519 -32.36 -10.78 25.51
CA LEU A 519 -31.23 -9.88 25.32
C LEU A 519 -29.91 -10.67 25.18
N VAL A 520 -29.64 -11.59 26.12
CA VAL A 520 -28.44 -12.45 26.06
C VAL A 520 -28.41 -13.28 24.79
N PHE A 521 -29.56 -13.91 24.43
CA PHE A 521 -29.66 -14.69 23.20
C PHE A 521 -29.37 -13.83 21.96
N ALA A 522 -30.04 -12.68 21.85
CA ALA A 522 -29.89 -11.78 20.71
C ALA A 522 -28.45 -11.24 20.61
N SER A 523 -27.87 -10.82 21.74
CA SER A 523 -26.49 -10.30 21.75
C SER A 523 -25.48 -11.35 21.30
N LEU A 524 -25.54 -12.58 21.80
CA LEU A 524 -24.60 -13.64 21.41
C LEU A 524 -24.83 -14.12 19.97
N ALA A 525 -26.07 -14.16 19.50
CA ALA A 525 -26.37 -14.48 18.11
C ALA A 525 -25.89 -13.39 17.14
N LEU A 526 -26.10 -12.10 17.50
CA LEU A 526 -25.59 -10.97 16.73
C LEU A 526 -24.06 -10.92 16.73
N SER A 527 -23.42 -11.22 17.87
CA SER A 527 -21.95 -11.34 17.93
C SER A 527 -21.43 -12.36 16.93
N ALA A 528 -22.06 -13.55 16.86
CA ALA A 528 -21.69 -14.57 15.88
C ALA A 528 -21.95 -14.09 14.45
N ALA A 529 -23.06 -13.42 14.16
CA ALA A 529 -23.38 -12.89 12.84
C ALA A 529 -22.34 -11.82 12.41
N PHE A 530 -22.01 -10.85 13.27
CA PHE A 530 -21.00 -9.85 12.96
C PHE A 530 -19.60 -10.43 12.81
N SER A 531 -19.26 -11.49 13.57
CA SER A 531 -18.02 -12.24 13.37
C SER A 531 -17.98 -12.85 11.98
N LEU A 532 -19.07 -13.50 11.50
CA LEU A 532 -19.13 -14.06 10.15
C LEU A 532 -19.03 -12.99 9.07
N VAL A 533 -19.65 -11.82 9.26
CA VAL A 533 -19.49 -10.66 8.34
C VAL A 533 -18.02 -10.23 8.27
N SER A 534 -17.33 -10.15 9.40
CA SER A 534 -15.90 -9.83 9.45
C SER A 534 -15.06 -10.88 8.71
N LEU A 535 -15.34 -12.17 8.92
CA LEU A 535 -14.66 -13.26 8.23
C LEU A 535 -14.94 -13.23 6.71
N ALA A 536 -16.16 -12.85 6.31
CA ALA A 536 -16.54 -12.67 4.92
C ALA A 536 -15.77 -11.50 4.26
N PHE A 537 -15.61 -10.38 4.98
CA PHE A 537 -14.78 -9.26 4.51
C PHE A 537 -13.36 -9.70 4.18
N TRP A 538 -12.76 -10.57 5.00
CA TRP A 538 -11.41 -11.10 4.77
C TRP A 538 -11.37 -12.24 3.74
N GLY A 539 -12.49 -12.63 3.15
CA GLY A 539 -12.56 -13.61 2.06
C GLY A 539 -12.45 -15.08 2.52
N LEU A 540 -12.74 -15.38 3.79
CA LEU A 540 -12.65 -16.76 4.29
C LEU A 540 -13.72 -17.70 3.71
N PHE A 541 -14.76 -17.14 3.10
CA PHE A 541 -15.84 -17.85 2.40
C PHE A 541 -15.72 -17.82 0.86
N SER A 542 -14.69 -17.14 0.30
CA SER A 542 -14.48 -17.13 -1.15
C SER A 542 -14.14 -18.54 -1.65
N LEU A 543 -14.69 -18.92 -2.81
CA LEU A 543 -14.46 -20.21 -3.48
C LEU A 543 -13.10 -20.23 -4.18
#